data_be6ab9274a2662ab41abd00b9bc9d55a
#
_entry.id   be6ab9274a2662ab41abd00b9bc9d55a
#
_cell.length_a   1.000
_cell.length_b   1.000
_cell.length_c   1.000
_cell.angle_alpha   90.00
_cell.angle_beta   90.00
_cell.angle_gamma   90.00
#
_symmetry.space_group_name_H-M   'P 1'
#
loop_
_entity.id
_entity.type
_entity.pdbx_description
1 polymer ?
#
loop_
_entity_poly.entity_id
_entity_poly.type
_entity_poly.pdbx_seq_one_letter_code
_entity_poly.pdbx_strand_id
1 'polypeptide(L)'
;MVVDTAAQLRALGYDVFDDWFAPGPEADDFWQSYARNRGQSYKEALGDYHARHVFEFDKFHLDRADAAVLVMPAGRSAHIELGYMAGKGKPVYVLFDNEPERYDIMYNFATDVFFDTGELCAALKEELAYVN
;
A
#
# COMPACT_ATOMS: atom_id res chain seq x y z
N MET A 1 -4.57 -3.08 13.01
CA MET A 1 -5.03 -4.01 11.95
C MET A 1 -3.94 -4.31 10.93
N VAL A 2 -3.23 -3.32 10.41
CA VAL A 2 -2.10 -3.54 9.50
C VAL A 2 -1.02 -4.41 10.15
N VAL A 3 -0.64 -4.09 11.37
CA VAL A 3 0.40 -4.82 12.12
C VAL A 3 -0.01 -6.29 12.34
N ASP A 4 -1.26 -6.51 12.71
CA ASP A 4 -1.77 -7.87 12.93
C ASP A 4 -1.84 -8.68 11.64
N THR A 5 -2.29 -8.06 10.56
CA THR A 5 -2.33 -8.68 9.23
C THR A 5 -0.92 -9.05 8.76
N ALA A 6 0.02 -8.12 8.91
CA ALA A 6 1.42 -8.35 8.55
C ALA A 6 2.03 -9.51 9.33
N ALA A 7 1.75 -9.59 10.64
CA ALA A 7 2.23 -10.68 11.48
C ALA A 7 1.70 -12.04 11.02
N GLN A 8 0.43 -12.13 10.67
CA GLN A 8 -0.18 -13.36 10.18
C GLN A 8 0.41 -13.78 8.83
N LEU A 9 0.65 -12.84 7.93
CA LEU A 9 1.27 -13.13 6.64
C LEU A 9 2.72 -13.59 6.80
N ARG A 10 3.47 -12.97 7.70
CA ARG A 10 4.84 -13.42 8.00
C ARG A 10 4.87 -14.84 8.55
N ALA A 11 3.88 -15.19 9.38
CA ALA A 11 3.76 -16.54 9.92
C ALA A 11 3.54 -17.60 8.83
N LEU A 12 2.98 -17.19 7.68
CA LEU A 12 2.80 -18.07 6.51
C LEU A 12 4.03 -18.13 5.60
N GLY A 13 5.09 -17.41 5.92
CA GLY A 13 6.33 -17.41 5.16
C GLY A 13 6.50 -16.28 4.17
N TYR A 14 5.60 -15.30 4.18
CA TYR A 14 5.73 -14.13 3.30
C TYR A 14 6.73 -13.13 3.86
N ASP A 15 7.48 -12.49 2.97
CA ASP A 15 8.28 -11.31 3.29
C ASP A 15 7.34 -10.09 3.12
N VAL A 16 7.02 -9.44 4.23
CA VAL A 16 6.03 -8.38 4.26
C VAL A 16 6.71 -7.04 4.51
N PHE A 17 6.49 -6.09 3.60
CA PHE A 17 6.88 -4.70 3.81
C PHE A 17 5.66 -3.91 4.29
N ASP A 18 5.68 -3.52 5.55
CA ASP A 18 4.62 -2.72 6.19
C ASP A 18 5.15 -1.43 6.81
N ASP A 19 6.44 -1.16 6.67
CA ASP A 19 7.10 0.00 7.27
C ASP A 19 7.22 1.15 6.26
N TRP A 20 6.06 1.70 5.90
CA TRP A 20 5.99 2.87 5.00
C TRP A 20 6.52 4.15 5.67
N PHE A 21 6.84 4.08 6.96
CA PHE A 21 7.45 5.17 7.70
C PHE A 21 8.97 5.00 7.88
N ALA A 22 9.59 4.07 7.15
CA ALA A 22 11.04 3.86 7.25
C ALA A 22 11.87 5.11 6.97
N PRO A 23 11.46 6.04 6.06
CA PRO A 23 12.13 7.34 5.92
C PRO A 23 11.92 8.27 7.11
N GLY A 24 11.07 7.90 8.08
CA GLY A 24 10.69 8.64 9.27
C GLY A 24 9.19 8.87 9.33
N PRO A 25 8.56 8.72 10.52
CA PRO A 25 7.10 8.90 10.65
C PRO A 25 6.62 10.29 10.22
N GLU A 26 7.48 11.29 10.31
CA GLU A 26 7.18 12.68 9.99
C GLU A 26 7.64 13.07 8.57
N ALA A 27 8.03 12.11 7.74
CA ALA A 27 8.58 12.40 6.41
C ALA A 27 7.65 13.27 5.56
N ASP A 28 6.34 12.97 5.58
CA ASP A 28 5.34 13.76 4.85
C ASP A 28 5.22 15.18 5.39
N ASP A 29 5.27 15.34 6.71
CA ASP A 29 5.19 16.67 7.33
C ASP A 29 6.46 17.47 7.07
N PHE A 30 7.63 16.85 7.10
CA PHE A 30 8.90 17.53 6.84
C PHE A 30 8.99 18.05 5.41
N TRP A 31 8.64 17.26 4.41
CA TRP A 31 8.74 17.76 3.05
C TRP A 31 7.73 18.86 2.76
N GLN A 32 6.53 18.79 3.34
CA GLN A 32 5.53 19.85 3.20
C GLN A 32 6.01 21.14 3.85
N SER A 33 6.50 21.07 5.08
CA SER A 33 7.01 22.22 5.82
C SER A 33 8.22 22.84 5.11
N TYR A 34 9.13 22.01 4.64
CA TYR A 34 10.31 22.44 3.90
C TYR A 34 9.90 23.21 2.63
N ALA A 35 8.98 22.66 1.87
CA ALA A 35 8.50 23.29 0.65
C ALA A 35 7.80 24.62 0.92
N ARG A 36 6.91 24.66 1.91
CA ARG A 36 6.20 25.89 2.29
C ARG A 36 7.14 26.98 2.78
N ASN A 37 8.12 26.62 3.59
CA ASN A 37 9.10 27.57 4.12
C ASN A 37 9.97 28.17 3.00
N ARG A 38 10.15 27.47 1.90
CA ARG A 38 10.85 27.95 0.71
C ARG A 38 9.95 28.69 -0.28
N GLY A 39 8.67 28.81 0.03
CA GLY A 39 7.71 29.45 -0.85
C GLY A 39 7.38 28.65 -2.11
N GLN A 40 7.60 27.33 -2.10
CA GLN A 40 7.29 26.47 -3.23
C GLN A 40 5.81 26.16 -3.30
N SER A 41 5.25 26.13 -4.51
CA SER A 41 3.92 25.61 -4.74
C SER A 41 3.95 24.07 -4.59
N TYR A 42 2.78 23.46 -4.45
CA TYR A 42 2.65 22.01 -4.40
C TYR A 42 3.30 21.35 -5.64
N LYS A 43 3.02 21.89 -6.82
CA LYS A 43 3.57 21.34 -8.07
C LYS A 43 5.09 21.40 -8.11
N GLU A 44 5.66 22.52 -7.67
CA GLU A 44 7.12 22.67 -7.58
C GLU A 44 7.71 21.69 -6.57
N ALA A 45 7.07 21.57 -5.41
CA ALA A 45 7.52 20.67 -4.34
C ALA A 45 7.53 19.20 -4.78
N LEU A 46 6.55 18.77 -5.58
CA LEU A 46 6.51 17.40 -6.09
C LEU A 46 7.73 17.05 -6.94
N GLY A 47 8.28 18.02 -7.66
CA GLY A 47 9.45 17.81 -8.50
C GLY A 47 10.78 17.99 -7.79
N ASP A 48 10.76 18.43 -6.54
CA ASP A 48 11.97 18.69 -5.79
C ASP A 48 12.55 17.41 -5.18
N TYR A 49 13.79 17.47 -4.77
CA TYR A 49 14.59 16.36 -4.28
C TYR A 49 13.90 15.62 -3.13
N HIS A 50 13.36 16.35 -2.15
CA HIS A 50 12.83 15.75 -0.93
C HIS A 50 11.60 14.86 -1.22
N ALA A 51 10.63 15.39 -1.98
CA ALA A 51 9.45 14.62 -2.37
C ALA A 51 9.84 13.43 -3.24
N ARG A 52 10.76 13.62 -4.19
CA ARG A 52 11.25 12.55 -5.05
C ARG A 52 11.95 11.45 -4.29
N HIS A 53 12.71 11.80 -3.27
CA HIS A 53 13.41 10.81 -2.45
C HIS A 53 12.42 9.88 -1.73
N VAL A 54 11.39 10.44 -1.09
CA VAL A 54 10.35 9.65 -0.42
C VAL A 54 9.58 8.82 -1.43
N PHE A 55 9.21 9.41 -2.55
CA PHE A 55 8.47 8.72 -3.62
C PHE A 55 9.28 7.54 -4.18
N GLU A 56 10.56 7.73 -4.47
CA GLU A 56 11.40 6.64 -5.02
C GLU A 56 11.58 5.50 -4.03
N PHE A 57 11.64 5.80 -2.73
CA PHE A 57 11.67 4.78 -1.70
C PHE A 57 10.40 3.93 -1.72
N ASP A 58 9.23 4.57 -1.75
CA ASP A 58 7.95 3.87 -1.79
C ASP A 58 7.83 3.05 -3.07
N LYS A 59 8.16 3.65 -4.20
CA LYS A 59 8.10 3.00 -5.51
C LYS A 59 9.01 1.76 -5.58
N PHE A 60 10.20 1.86 -5.01
CA PHE A 60 11.14 0.73 -4.96
C PHE A 60 10.50 -0.48 -4.27
N HIS A 61 9.85 -0.28 -3.14
CA HIS A 61 9.19 -1.38 -2.42
C HIS A 61 7.96 -1.91 -3.15
N LEU A 62 7.22 -1.06 -3.84
CA LEU A 62 6.12 -1.50 -4.69
C LEU A 62 6.62 -2.34 -5.85
N ASP A 63 7.67 -1.89 -6.52
CA ASP A 63 8.21 -2.58 -7.70
C ASP A 63 8.77 -3.97 -7.37
N ARG A 64 9.36 -4.14 -6.19
CA ARG A 64 9.91 -5.42 -5.77
C ARG A 64 8.86 -6.38 -5.19
N ALA A 65 7.71 -5.89 -4.78
CA ALA A 65 6.67 -6.72 -4.21
C ALA A 65 5.96 -7.56 -5.28
N ASP A 66 5.58 -8.77 -4.93
CA ASP A 66 4.84 -9.67 -5.83
C ASP A 66 3.34 -9.47 -5.74
N ALA A 67 2.87 -8.93 -4.64
CA ALA A 67 1.45 -8.69 -4.38
C ALA A 67 1.30 -7.52 -3.42
N ALA A 68 0.11 -6.94 -3.37
CA ALA A 68 -0.21 -5.87 -2.43
C ALA A 68 -1.51 -6.17 -1.70
N VAL A 69 -1.59 -5.75 -0.45
CA VAL A 69 -2.80 -5.84 0.37
C VAL A 69 -3.10 -4.45 0.90
N LEU A 70 -4.28 -3.95 0.56
CA LEU A 70 -4.79 -2.69 1.08
C LEU A 70 -5.68 -2.99 2.28
N VAL A 71 -5.27 -2.51 3.45
CA VAL A 71 -6.02 -2.70 4.69
C VAL A 71 -6.84 -1.44 4.97
N MET A 72 -8.15 -1.60 4.98
CA MET A 72 -9.08 -0.48 5.20
C MET A 72 -9.28 -0.22 6.71
N PRO A 73 -9.50 1.02 7.12
CA PRO A 73 -9.59 2.21 6.27
C PRO A 73 -8.22 2.68 5.77
N ALA A 74 -8.18 3.19 4.55
CA ALA A 74 -6.94 3.63 3.93
C ALA A 74 -7.16 4.95 3.17
N GLY A 75 -6.11 5.76 3.09
CA GLY A 75 -6.15 7.05 2.42
C GLY A 75 -5.90 6.99 0.93
N ARG A 76 -5.76 8.16 0.33
CA ARG A 76 -5.57 8.31 -1.11
C ARG A 76 -4.29 7.68 -1.61
N SER A 77 -3.18 7.88 -0.89
CA SER A 77 -1.87 7.37 -1.30
C SER A 77 -1.88 5.84 -1.41
N ALA A 78 -2.47 5.16 -0.42
CA ALA A 78 -2.57 3.71 -0.45
C ALA A 78 -3.42 3.21 -1.62
N HIS A 79 -4.49 3.93 -1.97
CA HIS A 79 -5.32 3.58 -3.13
C HIS A 79 -4.58 3.79 -4.45
N ILE A 80 -3.76 4.84 -4.56
CA ILE A 80 -2.93 5.07 -5.75
C ILE A 80 -1.90 3.94 -5.90
N GLU A 81 -1.28 3.53 -4.80
CA GLU A 81 -0.32 2.42 -4.78
C GLU A 81 -0.97 1.11 -5.20
N LEU A 82 -2.18 0.84 -4.72
CA LEU A 82 -2.94 -0.35 -5.13
C LEU A 82 -3.20 -0.35 -6.64
N GLY A 83 -3.63 0.79 -7.18
CA GLY A 83 -3.86 0.96 -8.61
C GLY A 83 -2.60 0.76 -9.42
N TYR A 84 -1.47 1.26 -8.93
CA TYR A 84 -0.17 1.06 -9.56
C TYR A 84 0.18 -0.42 -9.66
N MET A 85 0.02 -1.16 -8.57
CA MET A 85 0.30 -2.60 -8.52
C MET A 85 -0.62 -3.38 -9.46
N ALA A 86 -1.92 -3.07 -9.43
CA ALA A 86 -2.90 -3.70 -10.31
C ALA A 86 -2.57 -3.43 -11.78
N GLY A 87 -2.19 -2.19 -12.11
CA GLY A 87 -1.81 -1.80 -13.46
C GLY A 87 -0.57 -2.52 -13.97
N LYS A 88 0.30 -2.97 -13.07
CA LYS A 88 1.47 -3.78 -13.42
C LYS A 88 1.14 -5.27 -13.55
N GLY A 89 -0.10 -5.65 -13.39
CA GLY A 89 -0.53 -7.04 -13.50
C GLY A 89 -0.24 -7.88 -12.26
N LYS A 90 0.05 -7.25 -11.13
CA LYS A 90 0.32 -7.96 -9.88
C LYS A 90 -0.98 -8.22 -9.13
N PRO A 91 -1.09 -9.33 -8.39
CA PRO A 91 -2.26 -9.56 -7.54
C PRO A 91 -2.37 -8.50 -6.46
N VAL A 92 -3.57 -7.95 -6.30
CA VAL A 92 -3.85 -6.97 -5.25
C VAL A 92 -5.13 -7.36 -4.53
N TYR A 93 -5.14 -7.19 -3.22
CA TYR A 93 -6.24 -7.61 -2.36
C TYR A 93 -6.66 -6.46 -1.47
N VAL A 94 -7.94 -6.38 -1.15
CA VAL A 94 -8.47 -5.38 -0.23
C VAL A 94 -9.07 -6.08 0.97
N LEU A 95 -8.64 -5.70 2.16
CA LEU A 95 -9.18 -6.20 3.41
C LEU A 95 -9.99 -5.09 4.06
N PHE A 96 -11.31 -5.27 4.09
CA PHE A 96 -12.23 -4.34 4.73
C PHE A 96 -12.40 -4.70 6.20
N ASP A 97 -12.57 -3.67 7.03
CA ASP A 97 -12.93 -3.83 8.44
C ASP A 97 -14.43 -4.05 8.62
N ASN A 98 -15.24 -3.46 7.75
CA ASN A 98 -16.70 -3.55 7.76
C ASN A 98 -17.24 -3.45 6.35
N GLU A 99 -18.50 -3.83 6.18
CA GLU A 99 -19.23 -3.55 4.94
C GLU A 99 -19.14 -2.06 4.63
N PRO A 100 -18.66 -1.64 3.44
CA PRO A 100 -18.52 -0.22 3.13
C PRO A 100 -19.87 0.46 2.97
N GLU A 101 -19.99 1.69 3.46
CA GLU A 101 -21.21 2.48 3.30
C GLU A 101 -21.46 2.81 1.83
N ARG A 102 -20.39 3.13 1.11
CA ARG A 102 -20.44 3.41 -0.32
C ARG A 102 -19.88 2.22 -1.09
N TYR A 103 -20.67 1.71 -2.02
CA TYR A 103 -20.24 0.64 -2.91
C TYR A 103 -19.52 1.24 -4.12
N ASP A 104 -18.21 1.10 -4.16
CA ASP A 104 -17.39 1.63 -5.23
C ASP A 104 -16.96 0.49 -6.15
N ILE A 105 -17.30 0.62 -7.44
CA ILE A 105 -17.00 -0.41 -8.43
C ILE A 105 -15.52 -0.50 -8.78
N MET A 106 -14.73 0.52 -8.42
CA MET A 106 -13.30 0.56 -8.75
C MET A 106 -12.50 -0.52 -8.01
N TYR A 107 -13.02 -1.07 -6.92
CA TYR A 107 -12.39 -2.21 -6.25
C TYR A 107 -12.39 -3.48 -7.12
N ASN A 108 -13.06 -3.47 -8.26
CA ASN A 108 -12.92 -4.53 -9.25
C ASN A 108 -11.51 -4.62 -9.85
N PHE A 109 -10.67 -3.60 -9.69
CA PHE A 109 -9.25 -3.72 -10.03
C PHE A 109 -8.51 -4.69 -9.10
N ALA A 110 -9.05 -4.94 -7.91
CA ALA A 110 -8.47 -5.91 -7.01
C ALA A 110 -8.72 -7.33 -7.51
N THR A 111 -7.79 -8.22 -7.21
CA THR A 111 -7.94 -9.64 -7.49
C THR A 111 -9.11 -10.22 -6.68
N ASP A 112 -9.24 -9.79 -5.43
CA ASP A 112 -10.36 -10.14 -4.57
C ASP A 112 -10.46 -9.17 -3.39
N VAL A 113 -11.59 -9.17 -2.71
CA VAL A 113 -11.82 -8.38 -1.51
C VAL A 113 -12.23 -9.32 -0.37
N PHE A 114 -11.82 -8.98 0.84
CA PHE A 114 -12.07 -9.78 2.03
C PHE A 114 -12.54 -8.92 3.19
N PHE A 115 -13.29 -9.54 4.09
CA PHE A 115 -13.77 -8.89 5.31
C PHE A 115 -13.21 -9.57 6.55
N ASP A 116 -12.37 -10.58 6.37
CA ASP A 116 -11.75 -11.37 7.43
C ASP A 116 -10.31 -11.69 7.05
N THR A 117 -9.40 -11.44 7.98
CA THR A 117 -7.96 -11.70 7.77
C THR A 117 -7.70 -13.19 7.49
N GLY A 118 -8.45 -14.09 8.10
CA GLY A 118 -8.31 -15.52 7.87
C GLY A 118 -8.60 -15.91 6.43
N GLU A 119 -9.64 -15.32 5.83
CA GLU A 119 -9.98 -15.57 4.42
C GLU A 119 -8.90 -15.05 3.48
N LEU A 120 -8.36 -13.86 3.77
CA LEU A 120 -7.25 -13.29 3.02
C LEU A 120 -6.02 -14.22 3.07
N CYS A 121 -5.66 -14.68 4.26
CA CYS A 121 -4.53 -15.58 4.44
C CYS A 121 -4.71 -16.90 3.70
N ALA A 122 -5.91 -17.45 3.70
CA ALA A 122 -6.22 -18.69 2.98
C ALA A 122 -6.06 -18.51 1.48
N ALA A 123 -6.53 -17.38 0.93
CA ALA A 123 -6.40 -17.08 -0.49
C ALA A 123 -4.94 -16.93 -0.93
N LEU A 124 -4.13 -16.22 -0.13
CA LEU A 124 -2.70 -16.05 -0.41
C LEU A 124 -1.94 -17.36 -0.29
N LYS A 125 -2.33 -18.22 0.64
CA LYS A 125 -1.72 -19.54 0.80
C LYS A 125 -1.94 -20.42 -0.43
N GLU A 126 -3.13 -20.39 -1.02
CA GLU A 126 -3.41 -21.10 -2.26
C GLU A 126 -2.54 -20.58 -3.41
N GLU A 127 -2.36 -19.27 -3.49
CA GLU A 127 -1.52 -18.66 -4.52
C GLU A 127 -0.07 -19.08 -4.40
N LEU A 128 0.47 -19.16 -3.18
CA LEU A 128 1.83 -19.70 -2.95
C LEU A 128 1.97 -21.14 -3.45
N ALA A 129 0.93 -21.93 -3.30
CA ALA A 129 0.94 -23.32 -3.75
C ALA A 129 1.04 -23.45 -5.27
N TYR A 130 0.58 -22.44 -6.02
CA TYR A 130 0.67 -22.41 -7.47
C TYR A 130 2.01 -21.88 -8.00
N VAL A 131 2.72 -21.10 -7.22
CA VAL A 131 4.01 -20.53 -7.62
C VAL A 131 5.16 -21.52 -7.44
N ASN A 132 4.96 -22.50 -6.61
CA ASN A 132 5.93 -23.58 -6.38
C ASN A 132 5.71 -24.74 -7.32
#